data_4353923ec035bf18bfbacdc4ea8b4f03
#
_entry.id   4353923ec035bf18bfbacdc4ea8b4f03
#
_cell.length_a   1.000
_cell.length_b   1.000
_cell.length_c   1.000
_cell.angle_alpha   90.00
_cell.angle_beta   90.00
_cell.angle_gamma   90.00
#
_symmetry.space_group_name_H-M   'P 1'
#
loop_
_entity.id
_entity.type
_entity.pdbx_description
1 polymer ?
#
loop_
_entity_poly.entity_id
_entity_poly.type
_entity_poly.pdbx_seq_one_letter_code
_entity_poly.pdbx_strand_id
1 'polypeptide(L)'
;MKKLLLMLIMSVVFLGKEKLVNTNADTIVYHEDPVTVEYTEDGIPSEVAAKEGKHDSDETKVMYVTASSLNVRLQPNGDVHHQIPFGTELQIVNHNVDGWSSFHQDGAVYYVSSNHISETKSEKPAMRLWRANCRITFYGCKGLDGHGNKLEPGFTAASNVLPQGTKIYIEGVGYRTIMDTGSKVMNDGRVDVCAPTWSNKETLRYASNFPERMNVYIVE
;
A
#
# COMPACT_ATOMS: atom_id res chain seq x y z
N MET A 1 -26.77 55.37 32.86
CA MET A 1 -27.42 54.58 31.78
C MET A 1 -26.34 53.77 31.08
N LYS A 2 -26.27 52.48 31.39
CA LYS A 2 -25.31 51.56 30.76
C LYS A 2 -25.89 51.13 29.38
N LYS A 3 -25.24 51.52 28.30
CA LYS A 3 -25.57 50.99 26.96
C LYS A 3 -25.12 49.55 26.88
N LEU A 4 -26.06 48.64 26.75
CA LEU A 4 -25.84 47.25 26.45
C LEU A 4 -25.46 47.17 24.97
N LEU A 5 -24.19 46.83 24.68
CA LEU A 5 -23.70 46.64 23.30
C LEU A 5 -24.07 45.21 22.90
N LEU A 6 -25.02 45.09 21.97
CA LEU A 6 -25.43 43.82 21.38
C LEU A 6 -24.43 43.49 20.26
N MET A 7 -23.55 42.53 20.49
CA MET A 7 -22.64 42.02 19.47
C MET A 7 -23.41 41.12 18.49
N LEU A 8 -23.56 41.56 17.26
CA LEU A 8 -24.16 40.77 16.18
C LEU A 8 -23.04 39.99 15.51
N ILE A 9 -22.94 38.70 15.78
CA ILE A 9 -22.01 37.81 15.10
C ILE A 9 -22.69 37.35 13.79
N MET A 10 -22.25 37.87 12.66
CA MET A 10 -22.61 37.33 11.35
C MET A 10 -21.57 36.28 10.94
N SER A 11 -21.96 35.04 10.98
CA SER A 11 -21.15 33.97 10.40
C SER A 11 -21.48 33.84 8.93
N VAL A 12 -20.52 34.12 8.07
CA VAL A 12 -20.62 33.87 6.63
C VAL A 12 -19.80 32.58 6.37
N VAL A 13 -20.50 31.53 5.99
CA VAL A 13 -19.86 30.30 5.55
C VAL A 13 -19.53 30.43 4.06
N PHE A 14 -18.27 30.54 3.71
CA PHE A 14 -17.82 30.41 2.33
C PHE A 14 -17.67 28.94 1.99
N LEU A 15 -18.56 28.40 1.16
CA LEU A 15 -18.38 27.11 0.52
C LEU A 15 -17.32 27.27 -0.58
N GLY A 16 -16.19 26.63 -0.40
CA GLY A 16 -15.14 26.53 -1.41
C GLY A 16 -15.70 25.96 -2.72
N LYS A 17 -15.16 26.41 -3.85
CA LYS A 17 -15.62 26.01 -5.19
C LYS A 17 -15.49 24.50 -5.35
N GLU A 18 -16.62 23.81 -5.39
CA GLU A 18 -16.69 22.41 -5.80
C GLU A 18 -16.25 22.29 -7.26
N LYS A 19 -15.19 21.55 -7.51
CA LYS A 19 -14.86 21.07 -8.84
C LYS A 19 -15.51 19.71 -9.00
N LEU A 20 -16.73 19.68 -9.51
CA LEU A 20 -17.40 18.46 -9.91
C LEU A 20 -16.62 17.82 -11.07
N VAL A 21 -15.89 16.76 -10.78
CA VAL A 21 -15.40 15.82 -11.80
C VAL A 21 -16.38 14.66 -11.78
N ASN A 22 -17.26 14.60 -12.76
CA ASN A 22 -18.20 13.50 -12.94
C ASN A 22 -17.46 12.33 -13.58
N THR A 23 -17.06 11.35 -12.77
CA THR A 23 -16.73 10.01 -13.23
C THR A 23 -17.55 9.02 -12.40
N ASN A 24 -18.22 8.10 -13.06
CA ASN A 24 -19.05 7.06 -12.47
C ASN A 24 -18.20 6.12 -11.56
N ALA A 25 -17.91 6.54 -10.36
CA ALA A 25 -17.49 5.73 -9.22
C ALA A 25 -17.23 6.65 -8.01
N ASP A 26 -18.00 6.47 -6.99
CA ASP A 26 -17.85 6.91 -5.61
C ASP A 26 -17.32 8.34 -5.32
N THR A 27 -18.25 9.20 -4.96
CA THR A 27 -17.97 10.57 -4.51
C THR A 27 -17.21 10.51 -3.18
N ILE A 28 -15.93 10.85 -3.19
CA ILE A 28 -15.17 11.10 -1.97
C ILE A 28 -15.46 12.55 -1.57
N VAL A 29 -16.21 12.74 -0.49
CA VAL A 29 -16.47 14.04 0.10
C VAL A 29 -15.32 14.34 1.07
N TYR A 30 -14.49 15.33 0.74
CA TYR A 30 -13.56 15.89 1.70
C TYR A 30 -14.31 16.91 2.56
N HIS A 31 -14.40 16.67 3.86
CA HIS A 31 -14.82 17.68 4.81
C HIS A 31 -13.60 18.54 5.15
N GLU A 32 -13.53 19.73 4.57
CA GLU A 32 -12.67 20.78 5.14
C GLU A 32 -13.42 21.40 6.32
N ASP A 33 -12.75 21.55 7.45
CA ASP A 33 -13.32 22.25 8.61
C ASP A 33 -13.67 23.68 8.23
N PRO A 34 -14.83 24.22 8.67
CA PRO A 34 -15.25 25.55 8.32
C PRO A 34 -14.26 26.58 8.89
N VAL A 35 -13.66 27.37 8.00
CA VAL A 35 -12.81 28.51 8.40
C VAL A 35 -13.73 29.61 8.92
N THR A 36 -13.64 29.94 10.19
CA THR A 36 -14.36 31.06 10.81
C THR A 36 -13.53 32.33 10.67
N VAL A 37 -14.02 33.28 9.91
CA VAL A 37 -13.40 34.62 9.76
C VAL A 37 -14.10 35.58 10.72
N GLU A 38 -13.35 36.20 11.62
CA GLU A 38 -13.85 37.27 12.47
C GLU A 38 -13.61 38.62 11.81
N TYR A 39 -14.62 39.51 11.89
CA TYR A 39 -14.55 40.85 11.33
C TYR A 39 -14.47 41.89 12.45
N THR A 40 -13.70 42.97 12.23
CA THR A 40 -13.68 44.14 13.10
C THR A 40 -14.96 44.97 12.92
N GLU A 41 -15.25 45.89 13.88
CA GLU A 41 -16.44 46.72 13.82
C GLU A 41 -16.58 47.56 12.53
N ASP A 42 -15.49 47.80 11.81
CA ASP A 42 -15.43 48.52 10.55
C ASP A 42 -15.64 47.62 9.33
N GLY A 43 -15.97 46.33 9.50
CA GLY A 43 -16.21 45.39 8.41
C GLY A 43 -14.95 44.95 7.65
N ILE A 44 -13.78 45.25 8.19
CA ILE A 44 -12.50 44.79 7.66
C ILE A 44 -12.22 43.43 8.27
N PRO A 45 -11.82 42.39 7.47
CA PRO A 45 -11.37 41.12 8.06
C PRO A 45 -10.24 41.42 9.03
N SER A 46 -10.43 41.10 10.30
CA SER A 46 -9.29 41.10 11.20
C SER A 46 -8.26 40.17 10.58
N GLU A 47 -7.05 40.66 10.38
CA GLU A 47 -5.90 39.80 10.10
C GLU A 47 -5.67 38.93 11.35
N VAL A 48 -6.59 38.01 11.62
CA VAL A 48 -6.25 36.83 12.31
C VAL A 48 -5.27 36.19 11.35
N ALA A 49 -3.98 36.39 11.61
CA ALA A 49 -2.96 35.53 11.06
C ALA A 49 -3.60 34.16 11.07
N ALA A 50 -3.90 33.62 9.89
CA ALA A 50 -4.31 32.25 9.79
C ALA A 50 -3.32 31.54 10.69
N LYS A 51 -3.77 31.11 11.85
CA LYS A 51 -3.13 29.98 12.47
C LYS A 51 -3.37 28.93 11.41
N GLU A 52 -2.45 28.92 10.41
CA GLU A 52 -2.06 27.70 9.81
C GLU A 52 -2.02 26.76 11.00
N GLY A 53 -3.05 25.93 11.12
CA GLY A 53 -2.98 24.81 12.00
C GLY A 53 -1.63 24.24 11.61
N LYS A 54 -0.64 24.48 12.46
CA LYS A 54 0.65 23.83 12.35
C LYS A 54 0.25 22.39 12.29
N HIS A 55 0.10 21.89 11.09
CA HIS A 55 0.18 20.49 10.79
C HIS A 55 1.53 20.16 11.42
N ASP A 56 1.44 19.52 12.55
CA ASP A 56 2.56 19.19 13.43
C ASP A 56 3.62 18.65 12.51
N SER A 57 4.72 19.38 12.39
CA SER A 57 5.83 19.24 11.44
C SER A 57 5.76 17.95 10.64
N ASP A 58 5.75 18.03 9.30
CA ASP A 58 5.98 16.94 8.35
C ASP A 58 7.33 16.24 8.61
N GLU A 59 7.53 15.75 9.82
CA GLU A 59 8.63 14.86 10.17
C GLU A 59 8.32 13.50 9.56
N THR A 60 8.62 13.40 8.27
CA THR A 60 8.59 12.12 7.61
C THR A 60 9.70 11.25 8.20
N LYS A 61 9.33 10.02 8.52
CA LYS A 61 10.28 9.03 9.02
C LYS A 61 10.76 8.17 7.87
N VAL A 62 12.07 8.12 7.65
CA VAL A 62 12.65 7.22 6.65
C VAL A 62 12.52 5.79 7.14
N MET A 63 11.88 4.95 6.34
CA MET A 63 11.76 3.51 6.61
C MET A 63 12.04 2.70 5.36
N TYR A 64 12.47 1.46 5.55
CA TYR A 64 12.86 0.55 4.48
C TYR A 64 11.95 -0.67 4.45
N VAL A 65 11.57 -1.09 3.28
CA VAL A 65 10.78 -2.31 3.08
C VAL A 65 11.60 -3.52 3.48
N THR A 66 11.07 -4.29 4.43
CA THR A 66 11.67 -5.55 4.91
C THR A 66 11.01 -6.78 4.30
N ALA A 67 9.78 -6.64 3.83
CA ALA A 67 9.11 -7.67 3.06
C ALA A 67 9.77 -7.82 1.69
N SER A 68 9.71 -9.00 1.17
CA SER A 68 10.21 -9.33 -0.16
C SER A 68 9.51 -8.58 -1.29
N SER A 69 8.23 -8.34 -1.12
CA SER A 69 7.38 -7.52 -1.96
C SER A 69 6.26 -7.01 -1.07
N LEU A 70 6.20 -5.72 -0.84
CA LEU A 70 5.24 -5.10 0.04
C LEU A 70 4.04 -4.61 -0.75
N ASN A 71 2.85 -5.04 -0.33
CA ASN A 71 1.60 -4.58 -0.93
C ASN A 71 1.32 -3.14 -0.53
N VAL A 72 1.11 -2.29 -1.53
CA VAL A 72 0.71 -0.90 -1.39
C VAL A 72 -0.78 -0.75 -1.70
N ARG A 73 -1.49 0.00 -0.90
CA ARG A 73 -2.95 0.14 -0.98
C ARG A 73 -3.35 1.62 -0.90
N LEU A 74 -4.54 1.95 -1.42
CA LEU A 74 -5.11 3.31 -1.30
C LEU A 74 -5.82 3.54 0.04
N GLN A 75 -6.12 2.47 0.78
CA GLN A 75 -6.69 2.53 2.14
C GLN A 75 -6.29 1.28 2.92
N PRO A 76 -6.25 1.34 4.26
CA PRO A 76 -6.02 0.18 5.10
C PRO A 76 -7.00 -0.96 4.77
N ASN A 77 -6.49 -2.18 4.65
CA ASN A 77 -7.27 -3.38 4.29
C ASN A 77 -7.97 -3.36 2.91
N GLY A 78 -7.77 -2.31 2.10
CA GLY A 78 -8.30 -2.21 0.75
C GLY A 78 -7.58 -3.14 -0.25
N ASP A 79 -7.96 -3.08 -1.51
CA ASP A 79 -7.31 -3.84 -2.58
C ASP A 79 -5.85 -3.42 -2.79
N VAL A 80 -5.03 -4.35 -3.26
CA VAL A 80 -3.64 -4.06 -3.60
C VAL A 80 -3.59 -3.20 -4.86
N HIS A 81 -3.06 -1.99 -4.72
CA HIS A 81 -2.87 -1.08 -5.84
C HIS A 81 -1.63 -1.46 -6.66
N HIS A 82 -0.49 -1.63 -6.00
CA HIS A 82 0.75 -2.11 -6.58
C HIS A 82 1.63 -2.75 -5.50
N GLN A 83 2.82 -3.20 -5.90
CA GLN A 83 3.80 -3.77 -4.98
C GLN A 83 5.13 -3.04 -5.10
N ILE A 84 5.83 -2.92 -3.99
CA ILE A 84 7.18 -2.35 -3.92
C ILE A 84 8.18 -3.38 -3.40
N PRO A 85 9.40 -3.41 -3.95
CA PRO A 85 10.39 -4.43 -3.62
C PRO A 85 11.08 -4.21 -2.27
N PHE A 86 11.72 -5.26 -1.77
CA PHE A 86 12.61 -5.22 -0.61
C PHE A 86 13.65 -4.11 -0.71
N GLY A 87 13.90 -3.43 0.41
CA GLY A 87 14.91 -2.40 0.53
C GLY A 87 14.50 -1.04 -0.07
N THR A 88 13.28 -0.93 -0.62
CA THR A 88 12.74 0.38 -1.04
C THR A 88 12.67 1.32 0.16
N GLU A 89 13.17 2.51 -0.02
CA GLU A 89 13.07 3.61 0.96
C GLU A 89 11.70 4.28 0.85
N LEU A 90 11.06 4.51 1.97
CA LEU A 90 9.77 5.18 2.09
C LEU A 90 9.87 6.35 3.06
N GLN A 91 9.30 7.48 2.67
CA GLN A 91 9.11 8.65 3.55
C GLN A 91 7.75 8.51 4.24
N ILE A 92 7.74 7.89 5.41
CA ILE A 92 6.51 7.59 6.16
C ILE A 92 6.03 8.84 6.88
N VAL A 93 4.78 9.24 6.64
CA VAL A 93 4.11 10.38 7.29
C VAL A 93 3.45 9.93 8.60
N ASN A 94 2.69 8.82 8.55
CA ASN A 94 2.09 8.26 9.75
C ASN A 94 2.58 6.82 9.91
N HIS A 95 3.15 6.51 11.08
CA HIS A 95 3.70 5.19 11.34
C HIS A 95 2.83 4.43 12.35
N ASN A 96 2.48 3.19 11.97
CA ASN A 96 1.82 2.20 12.81
C ASN A 96 0.48 2.65 13.42
N VAL A 97 -0.34 3.31 12.62
CA VAL A 97 -1.73 3.58 12.99
C VAL A 97 -2.55 2.33 12.65
N ASP A 98 -3.03 1.63 13.68
CA ASP A 98 -3.78 0.36 13.55
C ASP A 98 -3.07 -0.70 12.68
N GLY A 99 -1.73 -0.77 12.76
CA GLY A 99 -0.90 -1.70 11.98
C GLY A 99 -0.58 -1.22 10.57
N TRP A 100 -0.96 -0.01 10.21
CA TRP A 100 -0.71 0.60 8.90
C TRP A 100 0.18 1.82 9.00
N SER A 101 1.02 2.01 8.00
CA SER A 101 1.84 3.21 7.81
C SER A 101 1.49 3.85 6.48
N SER A 102 1.51 5.18 6.43
CA SER A 102 1.17 5.93 5.22
C SER A 102 2.34 6.75 4.71
N PHE A 103 2.38 6.93 3.39
CA PHE A 103 3.34 7.77 2.68
C PHE A 103 2.69 8.44 1.48
N HIS A 104 3.29 9.53 1.02
CA HIS A 104 2.83 10.26 -0.16
C HIS A 104 3.68 9.90 -1.38
N GLN A 105 3.04 9.67 -2.50
CA GLN A 105 3.68 9.49 -3.80
C GLN A 105 2.76 10.00 -4.90
N ASP A 106 3.31 10.78 -5.83
CA ASP A 106 2.57 11.32 -7.00
C ASP A 106 1.25 12.02 -6.66
N GLY A 107 1.20 12.71 -5.50
CA GLY A 107 0.03 13.45 -5.03
C GLY A 107 -1.07 12.58 -4.40
N ALA A 108 -0.83 11.29 -4.21
CA ALA A 108 -1.74 10.37 -3.53
C ALA A 108 -1.16 9.87 -2.21
N VAL A 109 -2.04 9.49 -1.29
CA VAL A 109 -1.68 8.81 -0.04
C VAL A 109 -1.78 7.30 -0.24
N TYR A 110 -0.72 6.61 0.15
CA TYR A 110 -0.65 5.16 0.09
C TYR A 110 -0.43 4.57 1.47
N TYR A 111 -0.87 3.32 1.64
CA TYR A 111 -0.80 2.59 2.89
C TYR A 111 -0.06 1.27 2.70
N VAL A 112 0.79 0.96 3.67
CA VAL A 112 1.54 -0.30 3.77
C VAL A 112 1.42 -0.87 5.17
N SER A 113 1.53 -2.19 5.30
CA SER A 113 1.56 -2.81 6.63
C SER A 113 2.84 -2.44 7.37
N SER A 114 2.70 -1.92 8.59
CA SER A 114 3.82 -1.49 9.45
C SER A 114 4.75 -2.63 9.83
N ASN A 115 4.26 -3.87 9.83
CA ASN A 115 5.06 -5.07 10.15
C ASN A 115 6.12 -5.40 9.08
N HIS A 116 6.08 -4.73 7.95
CA HIS A 116 6.93 -5.00 6.79
C HIS A 116 7.81 -3.83 6.40
N ILE A 117 8.02 -2.88 7.32
CA ILE A 117 8.95 -1.77 7.17
C ILE A 117 9.80 -1.63 8.45
N SER A 118 11.00 -1.09 8.32
CA SER A 118 11.95 -0.89 9.42
C SER A 118 12.75 0.38 9.22
N GLU A 119 13.13 1.04 10.32
CA GLU A 119 14.08 2.17 10.30
C GLU A 119 15.48 1.75 9.88
N THR A 120 15.82 0.49 10.11
CA THR A 120 17.12 -0.05 9.74
C THR A 120 17.04 -0.67 8.35
N LYS A 121 17.90 -0.20 7.45
CA LYS A 121 18.05 -0.80 6.13
C LYS A 121 18.65 -2.19 6.28
N SER A 122 17.86 -3.21 5.96
CA SER A 122 18.36 -4.59 5.94
C SER A 122 19.24 -4.81 4.71
N GLU A 123 20.31 -5.58 4.87
CA GLU A 123 21.08 -6.04 3.72
C GLU A 123 20.25 -7.02 2.87
N LYS A 124 20.45 -6.96 1.55
CA LYS A 124 19.81 -7.92 0.66
C LYS A 124 20.28 -9.31 1.04
N PRO A 125 19.37 -10.27 1.32
CA PRO A 125 19.76 -11.62 1.67
C PRO A 125 20.65 -12.23 0.59
N ALA A 126 21.60 -13.05 1.00
CA ALA A 126 22.37 -13.87 0.07
C ALA A 126 21.44 -14.77 -0.74
N MET A 127 21.72 -14.91 -2.02
CA MET A 127 20.85 -15.64 -2.93
C MET A 127 21.68 -16.54 -3.84
N ARG A 128 21.20 -17.76 -4.02
CA ARG A 128 21.79 -18.74 -4.92
C ARG A 128 20.83 -19.04 -6.06
N LEU A 129 21.31 -18.97 -7.31
CA LEU A 129 20.49 -19.35 -8.45
C LEU A 129 20.06 -20.82 -8.29
N TRP A 130 18.75 -21.04 -8.21
CA TRP A 130 18.17 -22.38 -8.17
C TRP A 130 17.88 -22.88 -9.59
N ARG A 131 17.20 -22.06 -10.39
CA ARG A 131 16.83 -22.42 -11.76
C ARG A 131 16.82 -21.21 -12.68
N ALA A 132 17.60 -21.24 -13.73
CA ALA A 132 17.50 -20.29 -14.82
C ALA A 132 16.30 -20.63 -15.72
N ASN A 133 15.68 -19.61 -16.28
CA ASN A 133 14.58 -19.75 -17.24
C ASN A 133 13.45 -20.68 -16.75
N CYS A 134 13.14 -20.59 -15.44
CA CYS A 134 12.08 -21.35 -14.79
C CYS A 134 10.71 -20.88 -15.32
N ARG A 135 9.83 -21.84 -15.60
CA ARG A 135 8.43 -21.50 -15.92
C ARG A 135 7.72 -20.99 -14.68
N ILE A 136 7.12 -19.80 -14.79
CA ILE A 136 6.35 -19.17 -13.72
C ILE A 136 4.90 -19.07 -14.18
N THR A 137 4.01 -19.51 -13.31
CA THR A 137 2.57 -19.38 -13.50
C THR A 137 1.98 -18.62 -12.32
N PHE A 138 0.73 -18.20 -12.45
CA PHE A 138 0.06 -17.42 -11.41
C PHE A 138 -1.32 -17.98 -11.14
N TYR A 139 -1.71 -18.01 -9.86
CA TYR A 139 -3.03 -18.43 -9.43
C TYR A 139 -3.67 -17.39 -8.50
N GLY A 140 -5.00 -17.36 -8.46
CA GLY A 140 -5.74 -16.47 -7.57
C GLY A 140 -5.61 -16.92 -6.12
N CYS A 141 -5.19 -16.02 -5.25
CA CYS A 141 -4.86 -16.30 -3.87
C CYS A 141 -6.11 -16.34 -2.99
N LYS A 142 -6.88 -17.44 -3.07
CA LYS A 142 -8.12 -17.60 -2.30
C LYS A 142 -8.14 -18.94 -1.57
N GLY A 143 -8.34 -18.88 -0.26
CA GLY A 143 -8.51 -20.08 0.56
C GLY A 143 -7.27 -20.43 1.40
N LEU A 144 -7.09 -21.72 1.58
CA LEU A 144 -6.02 -22.30 2.38
C LEU A 144 -5.08 -23.10 1.47
N ASP A 145 -3.82 -23.20 1.88
CA ASP A 145 -2.86 -24.12 1.27
C ASP A 145 -3.18 -25.58 1.59
N GLY A 146 -2.42 -26.52 1.02
CA GLY A 146 -2.59 -27.95 1.27
C GLY A 146 -2.38 -28.39 2.73
N HIS A 147 -1.95 -27.50 3.61
CA HIS A 147 -1.69 -27.76 5.05
C HIS A 147 -2.66 -26.99 5.95
N GLY A 148 -3.64 -26.28 5.36
CA GLY A 148 -4.63 -25.51 6.11
C GLY A 148 -4.19 -24.11 6.53
N ASN A 149 -3.06 -23.60 6.04
CA ASN A 149 -2.64 -22.24 6.29
C ASN A 149 -3.30 -21.29 5.30
N LYS A 150 -3.56 -20.05 5.73
CA LYS A 150 -4.11 -19.03 4.87
C LYS A 150 -3.10 -18.64 3.79
N LEU A 151 -3.53 -18.65 2.54
CA LEU A 151 -2.75 -18.15 1.43
C LEU A 151 -2.60 -16.62 1.55
N GLU A 152 -1.37 -16.14 1.37
CA GLU A 152 -1.06 -14.71 1.43
C GLU A 152 -0.69 -14.19 0.04
N PRO A 153 -1.54 -13.32 -0.54
CA PRO A 153 -1.25 -12.68 -1.82
C PRO A 153 0.07 -11.92 -1.78
N GLY A 154 0.89 -12.14 -2.80
CA GLY A 154 2.19 -11.48 -2.90
C GLY A 154 3.31 -12.14 -2.06
N PHE A 155 3.01 -13.12 -1.22
CA PHE A 155 3.99 -13.85 -0.41
C PHE A 155 4.06 -15.33 -0.74
N THR A 156 2.93 -15.96 -0.98
CA THR A 156 2.85 -17.40 -1.20
C THR A 156 3.21 -17.80 -2.63
N ALA A 157 3.93 -18.88 -2.76
CA ALA A 157 4.08 -19.61 -4.01
C ALA A 157 3.95 -21.12 -3.77
N ALA A 158 3.62 -21.85 -4.83
CA ALA A 158 3.52 -23.29 -4.85
C ALA A 158 4.65 -23.92 -5.67
N SER A 159 5.16 -25.06 -5.22
CA SER A 159 6.12 -25.87 -5.94
C SER A 159 6.06 -27.32 -5.42
N ASN A 160 6.20 -28.29 -6.33
CA ASN A 160 6.31 -29.71 -5.94
C ASN A 160 7.76 -30.18 -5.81
N VAL A 161 8.73 -29.33 -6.13
CA VAL A 161 10.17 -29.69 -6.13
C VAL A 161 10.98 -28.92 -5.10
N LEU A 162 10.48 -27.80 -4.62
CA LEU A 162 11.09 -27.05 -3.53
C LEU A 162 10.37 -27.39 -2.21
N PRO A 163 11.11 -27.64 -1.12
CA PRO A 163 10.51 -27.86 0.18
C PRO A 163 9.67 -26.67 0.64
N GLN A 164 8.61 -26.95 1.39
CA GLN A 164 7.84 -25.91 2.04
C GLN A 164 8.69 -25.09 3.01
N GLY A 165 8.38 -23.80 3.13
CA GLY A 165 9.17 -22.84 3.88
C GLY A 165 10.36 -22.30 3.12
N THR A 166 10.71 -22.86 1.95
CA THR A 166 11.80 -22.33 1.12
C THR A 166 11.48 -20.92 0.70
N LYS A 167 12.35 -19.98 1.04
CA LYS A 167 12.29 -18.61 0.56
C LYS A 167 12.97 -18.51 -0.80
N ILE A 168 12.29 -17.94 -1.77
CA ILE A 168 12.80 -17.75 -3.12
C ILE A 168 12.68 -16.29 -3.55
N TYR A 169 13.54 -15.89 -4.45
CA TYR A 169 13.42 -14.64 -5.19
C TYR A 169 13.20 -14.98 -6.68
N ILE A 170 12.14 -14.43 -7.26
CA ILE A 170 11.83 -14.57 -8.67
C ILE A 170 12.13 -13.22 -9.33
N GLU A 171 12.99 -13.23 -10.33
CA GLU A 171 13.40 -12.02 -11.03
C GLU A 171 12.17 -11.30 -11.64
N GLY A 172 12.02 -10.00 -11.34
CA GLY A 172 10.87 -9.20 -11.78
C GLY A 172 9.58 -9.38 -10.96
N VAL A 173 9.42 -10.46 -10.18
CA VAL A 173 8.25 -10.72 -9.33
C VAL A 173 8.52 -10.40 -7.87
N GLY A 174 9.76 -10.63 -7.41
CA GLY A 174 10.19 -10.46 -6.03
C GLY A 174 10.21 -11.77 -5.25
N TYR A 175 10.37 -11.65 -3.95
CA TYR A 175 10.51 -12.82 -3.08
C TYR A 175 9.15 -13.52 -2.87
N ARG A 176 9.21 -14.79 -2.63
CA ARG A 176 8.07 -15.64 -2.25
C ARG A 176 8.52 -16.70 -1.27
N THR A 177 7.58 -17.26 -0.54
CA THR A 177 7.81 -18.46 0.28
C THR A 177 7.00 -19.59 -0.30
N ILE A 178 7.63 -20.74 -0.48
CA ILE A 178 6.94 -21.97 -0.90
C ILE A 178 6.10 -22.45 0.27
N MET A 179 4.80 -22.23 0.19
CA MET A 179 3.83 -22.61 1.23
C MET A 179 2.76 -23.56 0.71
N ASP A 180 2.70 -23.75 -0.61
CA ASP A 180 1.66 -24.53 -1.24
C ASP A 180 2.23 -25.56 -2.22
N THR A 181 1.42 -26.54 -2.58
CA THR A 181 1.73 -27.57 -3.57
C THR A 181 0.66 -27.58 -4.64
N GLY A 182 1.07 -27.73 -5.87
CA GLY A 182 0.14 -27.81 -7.00
C GLY A 182 -0.38 -29.23 -7.21
N SER A 183 -1.70 -29.37 -7.38
CA SER A 183 -2.36 -30.68 -7.51
C SER A 183 -2.10 -31.41 -8.84
N LYS A 184 -1.72 -30.73 -9.90
CA LYS A 184 -1.68 -31.34 -11.25
C LYS A 184 -0.40 -31.11 -12.04
N VAL A 185 0.55 -30.36 -11.51
CA VAL A 185 1.30 -29.60 -12.44
C VAL A 185 2.80 -29.68 -12.26
N MET A 186 3.28 -30.07 -11.16
CA MET A 186 4.46 -29.34 -10.76
C MET A 186 5.71 -30.17 -10.67
N ASN A 187 5.66 -31.37 -11.23
CA ASN A 187 6.83 -32.22 -11.38
C ASN A 187 7.78 -31.73 -12.50
N ASP A 188 7.35 -30.71 -13.29
CA ASP A 188 8.17 -30.05 -14.29
C ASP A 188 9.10 -28.99 -13.69
N GLY A 189 9.00 -28.76 -12.39
CA GLY A 189 9.84 -27.81 -11.66
C GLY A 189 9.47 -26.35 -11.88
N ARG A 190 8.23 -26.05 -12.29
CA ARG A 190 7.71 -24.69 -12.31
C ARG A 190 7.47 -24.16 -10.89
N VAL A 191 7.30 -22.85 -10.81
CA VAL A 191 6.80 -22.17 -9.62
C VAL A 191 5.47 -21.50 -9.98
N ASP A 192 4.45 -21.70 -9.15
CA ASP A 192 3.15 -21.06 -9.29
C ASP A 192 2.99 -20.02 -8.20
N VAL A 193 2.75 -18.77 -8.59
CA VAL A 193 2.77 -17.61 -7.70
C VAL A 193 1.35 -17.22 -7.34
N CYS A 194 1.07 -17.08 -6.06
CA CYS A 194 -0.18 -16.52 -5.55
C CYS A 194 -0.23 -15.04 -5.93
N ALA A 195 -1.09 -14.70 -6.90
CA ALA A 195 -1.26 -13.33 -7.36
C ALA A 195 -2.02 -12.49 -6.31
N PRO A 196 -1.78 -11.17 -6.21
CA PRO A 196 -2.47 -10.31 -5.24
C PRO A 196 -3.92 -10.02 -5.64
N THR A 197 -4.63 -11.02 -6.11
CA THR A 197 -6.00 -10.92 -6.61
C THR A 197 -6.80 -12.20 -6.32
N TRP A 198 -8.12 -12.10 -6.36
CA TRP A 198 -9.04 -13.19 -6.02
C TRP A 198 -9.79 -13.76 -7.23
N SER A 199 -9.79 -13.05 -8.35
CA SER A 199 -10.53 -13.47 -9.54
C SER A 199 -9.59 -14.00 -10.62
N ASN A 200 -10.06 -14.99 -11.37
CA ASN A 200 -9.30 -15.54 -12.50
C ASN A 200 -8.98 -14.47 -13.56
N LYS A 201 -9.89 -13.54 -13.81
CA LYS A 201 -9.69 -12.46 -14.78
C LYS A 201 -8.56 -11.53 -14.37
N GLU A 202 -8.55 -11.14 -13.10
CA GLU A 202 -7.49 -10.26 -12.57
C GLU A 202 -6.16 -11.00 -12.44
N THR A 203 -6.18 -12.29 -12.10
CA THR A 203 -4.98 -13.13 -12.09
C THR A 203 -4.33 -13.18 -13.48
N LEU A 204 -5.12 -13.38 -14.53
CA LEU A 204 -4.61 -13.35 -15.91
C LEU A 204 -4.05 -11.97 -16.29
N ARG A 205 -4.75 -10.90 -15.89
CA ARG A 205 -4.26 -9.54 -16.11
C ARG A 205 -2.95 -9.26 -15.36
N TYR A 206 -2.86 -9.72 -14.10
CA TYR A 206 -1.62 -9.61 -13.33
C TYR A 206 -0.48 -10.40 -13.99
N ALA A 207 -0.74 -11.65 -14.37
CA ALA A 207 0.23 -12.52 -15.03
C ALA A 207 0.78 -11.93 -16.34
N SER A 208 -0.05 -11.22 -17.11
CA SER A 208 0.37 -10.61 -18.39
C SER A 208 1.44 -9.52 -18.25
N ASN A 209 1.71 -9.04 -17.03
CA ASN A 209 2.80 -8.10 -16.77
C ASN A 209 4.19 -8.76 -16.68
N PHE A 210 4.25 -10.09 -16.70
CA PHE A 210 5.49 -10.83 -16.49
C PHE A 210 5.78 -11.79 -17.64
N PRO A 211 7.08 -12.04 -17.94
CA PRO A 211 7.46 -13.13 -18.84
C PRO A 211 7.01 -14.49 -18.27
N GLU A 212 6.70 -15.44 -19.16
CA GLU A 212 6.37 -16.82 -18.71
C GLU A 212 7.57 -17.52 -18.05
N ARG A 213 8.78 -17.07 -18.33
CA ARG A 213 10.02 -17.70 -17.84
C ARG A 213 10.94 -16.65 -17.22
N MET A 214 11.37 -16.94 -16.00
CA MET A 214 12.21 -16.05 -15.18
C MET A 214 13.24 -16.83 -14.39
N ASN A 215 14.29 -16.18 -13.95
CA ASN A 215 15.27 -16.79 -13.06
C ASN A 215 14.70 -16.85 -11.64
N VAL A 216 14.94 -17.98 -10.98
CA VAL A 216 14.54 -18.23 -9.59
C VAL A 216 15.77 -18.52 -8.75
N TYR A 217 15.87 -17.84 -7.63
CA TYR A 217 16.97 -17.96 -6.66
C TYR A 217 16.41 -18.47 -5.33
N ILE A 218 17.17 -19.27 -4.61
CA ILE A 218 16.92 -19.59 -3.21
C ILE A 218 17.56 -18.50 -2.36
N VAL A 219 16.83 -18.01 -1.37
CA VAL A 219 17.30 -17.05 -0.37
C VAL A 219 17.91 -17.84 0.78
N GLU A 220 19.16 -17.51 1.15
CA GLU A 220 19.95 -18.18 2.19
C GLU A 220 19.79 -17.50 3.55
#